data_f588f6c8c61bb8e32837f7e14c32e45f
#
_entry.id   f588f6c8c61bb8e32837f7e14c32e45f
#
_cell.length_a   1.000
_cell.length_b   1.000
_cell.length_c   1.000
_cell.angle_alpha   90.00
_cell.angle_beta   90.00
_cell.angle_gamma   90.00
#
_symmetry.space_group_name_H-M   'P 1'
#
loop_
_entity.id
_entity.type
_entity.pdbx_description
1 polymer ?
#
loop_
_entity_poly.entity_id
_entity_poly.type
_entity_poly.pdbx_seq_one_letter_code
_entity_poly.pdbx_strand_id
1 'polypeptide(L)'
;PPFAIGRGRWDSALIYMAIRSGVPVIDATEVVTCVHQNHGYAHHPQDASGVFKGPEAVRNNELLGGDEYILTSLNATYLLTASGMRRQIDFYPPHLLRRLATFPALYKPLKPFAPIVRMLAPSWRKIQRSKERRLSSP
;
A
#
# COMPACT_ATOMS: atom_id res chain seq x y z
N PRO A 1 -0.73 -18.04 -1.57
CA PRO A 1 -2.20 -18.06 -1.52
C PRO A 1 -2.81 -17.79 -2.90
N PRO A 2 -3.96 -18.37 -3.23
CA PRO A 2 -4.61 -18.21 -4.54
C PRO A 2 -5.42 -16.91 -4.57
N PHE A 3 -4.74 -15.77 -4.71
CA PHE A 3 -5.40 -14.47 -4.90
C PHE A 3 -6.08 -14.38 -6.26
N ALA A 4 -7.25 -13.77 -6.31
CA ALA A 4 -7.91 -13.38 -7.54
C ALA A 4 -7.22 -12.14 -8.12
N ILE A 5 -6.47 -12.32 -9.21
CA ILE A 5 -5.72 -11.26 -9.89
C ILE A 5 -6.69 -10.25 -10.51
N GLY A 6 -6.36 -8.97 -10.45
CA GLY A 6 -7.22 -7.89 -10.97
C GLY A 6 -8.44 -7.59 -10.10
N ARG A 7 -8.52 -8.16 -8.91
CA ARG A 7 -9.52 -7.82 -7.89
C ARG A 7 -8.88 -7.04 -6.74
N GLY A 8 -9.70 -6.36 -5.95
CA GLY A 8 -9.18 -5.59 -4.82
C GLY A 8 -8.23 -6.39 -3.93
N ARG A 9 -7.20 -5.75 -3.39
CA ARG A 9 -6.22 -6.27 -2.43
C ARG A 9 -5.10 -7.17 -2.98
N TRP A 10 -5.17 -7.69 -4.21
CA TRP A 10 -4.14 -8.61 -4.71
C TRP A 10 -2.76 -7.95 -4.85
N ASP A 11 -2.71 -6.72 -5.33
CA ASP A 11 -1.50 -5.90 -5.47
C ASP A 11 -0.88 -5.57 -4.10
N SER A 12 -1.71 -5.17 -3.14
CA SER A 12 -1.28 -4.95 -1.76
C SER A 12 -0.71 -6.22 -1.12
N ALA A 13 -1.28 -7.38 -1.45
CA ALA A 13 -0.78 -8.67 -0.98
C ALA A 13 0.60 -9.00 -1.54
N LEU A 14 0.88 -8.67 -2.80
CA LEU A 14 2.21 -8.86 -3.39
C LEU A 14 3.27 -8.02 -2.67
N ILE A 15 2.97 -6.74 -2.40
CA ILE A 15 3.87 -5.86 -1.65
C ILE A 15 4.10 -6.40 -0.23
N TYR A 16 3.04 -6.82 0.46
CA TYR A 16 3.13 -7.40 1.80
C TYR A 16 4.01 -8.65 1.81
N MET A 17 3.76 -9.59 0.90
CA MET A 17 4.53 -10.83 0.80
C MET A 17 6.01 -10.59 0.49
N ALA A 18 6.30 -9.67 -0.43
CA ALA A 18 7.68 -9.30 -0.77
C ALA A 18 8.42 -8.76 0.46
N ILE A 19 7.85 -7.78 1.14
CA ILE A 19 8.48 -7.19 2.33
C ILE A 19 8.65 -8.23 3.44
N ARG A 20 7.64 -9.06 3.69
CA ARG A 20 7.71 -10.12 4.71
C ARG A 20 8.79 -11.16 4.41
N SER A 21 9.02 -11.45 3.13
CA SER A 21 10.07 -12.38 2.68
C SER A 21 11.45 -11.74 2.58
N GLY A 22 11.62 -10.47 2.99
CA GLY A 22 12.89 -9.75 2.87
C GLY A 22 13.25 -9.33 1.45
N VAL A 23 12.33 -9.47 0.50
CA VAL A 23 12.53 -9.05 -0.89
C VAL A 23 12.41 -7.51 -0.96
N PRO A 24 13.37 -6.80 -1.55
CA PRO A 24 13.30 -5.37 -1.76
C PRO A 24 12.08 -4.97 -2.61
N VAL A 25 11.32 -4.00 -2.13
CA VAL A 25 10.26 -3.34 -2.90
C VAL A 25 10.75 -1.94 -3.23
N ILE A 26 10.78 -1.63 -4.52
CA ILE A 26 11.36 -0.38 -5.03
C ILE A 26 10.22 0.50 -5.55
N ASP A 27 10.08 1.69 -5.00
CA ASP A 27 9.23 2.74 -5.57
C ASP A 27 10.05 3.46 -6.66
N ALA A 28 9.60 3.36 -7.90
CA ALA A 28 10.25 3.96 -9.06
C ALA A 28 9.46 5.16 -9.64
N THR A 29 8.49 5.69 -8.90
CA THR A 29 7.56 6.74 -9.37
C THR A 29 8.29 8.01 -9.85
N GLU A 30 9.48 8.31 -9.30
CA GLU A 30 10.25 9.49 -9.71
C GLU A 30 10.91 9.33 -11.10
N VAL A 31 11.15 8.11 -11.57
CA VAL A 31 11.94 7.85 -12.79
C VAL A 31 11.21 6.99 -13.82
N VAL A 32 10.09 6.38 -13.47
CA VAL A 32 9.28 5.55 -14.35
C VAL A 32 7.90 6.16 -14.51
N THR A 33 7.55 6.50 -15.74
CA THR A 33 6.19 6.89 -16.10
C THR A 33 5.46 5.68 -16.65
N CYS A 34 4.41 5.23 -15.95
CA CYS A 34 3.52 4.19 -16.44
C CYS A 34 2.29 4.84 -17.09
N VAL A 35 2.04 4.49 -18.35
CA VAL A 35 0.80 4.87 -19.02
C VAL A 35 -0.22 3.76 -18.83
N HIS A 36 -1.27 4.03 -18.05
CA HIS A 36 -2.38 3.11 -17.88
C HIS A 36 -3.47 3.42 -18.93
N GLN A 37 -3.74 2.46 -19.81
CA GLN A 37 -4.87 2.61 -20.70
C GLN A 37 -6.17 2.65 -19.89
N ASN A 38 -6.88 3.76 -19.99
CA ASN A 38 -8.15 3.89 -19.30
C ASN A 38 -9.19 2.95 -19.94
N HIS A 39 -9.69 2.02 -19.17
CA HIS A 39 -10.74 1.08 -19.58
C HIS A 39 -11.83 1.03 -18.50
N GLY A 40 -13.07 0.85 -18.94
CA GLY A 40 -14.19 0.63 -18.02
C GLY A 40 -14.12 -0.77 -17.38
N TYR A 41 -14.90 -0.96 -16.33
CA TYR A 41 -15.06 -2.26 -15.65
C TYR A 41 -16.26 -3.06 -16.19
N ALA A 42 -16.75 -2.73 -17.39
CA ALA A 42 -17.92 -3.37 -18.03
C ALA A 42 -17.77 -4.89 -18.25
N HIS A 43 -16.54 -5.41 -18.17
CA HIS A 43 -16.27 -6.86 -18.19
C HIS A 43 -16.73 -7.58 -16.91
N HIS A 44 -17.06 -6.86 -15.84
CA HIS A 44 -17.57 -7.43 -14.60
C HIS A 44 -19.07 -7.15 -14.48
N PRO A 45 -19.93 -8.13 -14.10
CA PRO A 45 -21.39 -7.95 -14.00
C PRO A 45 -21.83 -6.83 -13.06
N GLN A 46 -21.00 -6.45 -12.10
CA GLN A 46 -21.25 -5.39 -11.13
C GLN A 46 -20.28 -4.21 -11.30
N ASP A 47 -19.70 -4.02 -12.49
CA ASP A 47 -18.76 -2.94 -12.81
C ASP A 47 -17.61 -2.82 -11.78
N ALA A 48 -17.16 -1.62 -11.51
CA ALA A 48 -16.12 -1.33 -10.52
C ALA A 48 -16.46 -1.84 -9.10
N SER A 49 -17.74 -1.86 -8.73
CA SER A 49 -18.14 -2.36 -7.41
C SER A 49 -17.84 -3.82 -7.24
N GLY A 50 -18.08 -4.65 -8.27
CA GLY A 50 -17.75 -6.08 -8.25
C GLY A 50 -16.24 -6.33 -8.19
N VAL A 51 -15.46 -5.53 -8.93
CA VAL A 51 -13.99 -5.64 -8.93
C VAL A 51 -13.37 -5.33 -7.56
N PHE A 52 -13.86 -4.28 -6.88
CA PHE A 52 -13.22 -3.78 -5.65
C PHE A 52 -13.91 -4.22 -4.35
N LYS A 53 -15.17 -4.62 -4.40
CA LYS A 53 -15.98 -4.98 -3.24
C LYS A 53 -16.69 -6.32 -3.37
N GLY A 54 -16.58 -6.98 -4.53
CA GLY A 54 -17.20 -8.27 -4.79
C GLY A 54 -16.58 -9.42 -3.96
N PRO A 55 -17.16 -10.62 -4.06
CA PRO A 55 -16.75 -11.79 -3.27
C PRO A 55 -15.26 -12.11 -3.40
N GLU A 56 -14.69 -11.95 -4.61
CA GLU A 56 -13.28 -12.22 -4.86
C GLU A 56 -12.37 -11.20 -4.14
N ALA A 57 -12.76 -9.92 -4.09
CA ALA A 57 -12.04 -8.89 -3.35
C ALA A 57 -12.12 -9.12 -1.84
N VAL A 58 -13.29 -9.55 -1.32
CA VAL A 58 -13.47 -9.96 0.07
C VAL A 58 -12.56 -11.14 0.39
N ARG A 59 -12.56 -12.19 -0.44
CA ARG A 59 -11.66 -13.34 -0.30
C ARG A 59 -10.19 -12.94 -0.32
N ASN A 60 -9.79 -12.03 -1.21
CA ASN A 60 -8.41 -11.52 -1.23
C ASN A 60 -8.05 -10.84 0.11
N ASN A 61 -8.98 -10.07 0.69
CA ASN A 61 -8.76 -9.44 1.98
C ASN A 61 -8.61 -10.45 3.13
N GLU A 62 -9.41 -11.51 3.12
CA GLU A 62 -9.31 -12.62 4.08
C GLU A 62 -7.97 -13.35 3.93
N LEU A 63 -7.55 -13.67 2.70
CA LEU A 63 -6.26 -14.30 2.41
C LEU A 63 -5.07 -13.45 2.80
N LEU A 64 -5.20 -12.12 2.71
CA LEU A 64 -4.21 -11.16 3.16
C LEU A 64 -4.11 -11.13 4.70
N GLY A 65 -5.21 -11.42 5.41
CA GLY A 65 -5.30 -11.40 6.86
C GLY A 65 -5.96 -10.15 7.43
N GLY A 66 -6.51 -9.28 6.58
CA GLY A 66 -7.24 -8.08 6.97
C GLY A 66 -6.61 -6.77 6.51
N ASP A 67 -7.29 -5.68 6.82
CA ASP A 67 -6.93 -4.34 6.35
C ASP A 67 -5.60 -3.79 6.91
N GLU A 68 -5.13 -4.32 8.03
CA GLU A 68 -3.83 -3.94 8.60
C GLU A 68 -2.65 -4.33 7.73
N TYR A 69 -2.81 -5.31 6.86
CA TYR A 69 -1.76 -5.83 5.96
C TYR A 69 -1.79 -5.19 4.56
N ILE A 70 -2.67 -4.21 4.33
CA ILE A 70 -2.73 -3.48 3.08
C ILE A 70 -1.53 -2.55 2.97
N LEU A 71 -0.53 -2.97 2.21
CA LEU A 71 0.64 -2.17 1.88
C LEU A 71 0.48 -1.52 0.49
N THR A 72 1.18 -0.41 0.30
CA THR A 72 1.20 0.36 -0.95
C THR A 72 2.64 0.69 -1.33
N SER A 73 2.89 1.36 -2.46
CA SER A 73 4.21 1.89 -2.85
C SER A 73 4.84 2.76 -1.76
N LEU A 74 4.03 3.45 -0.93
CA LEU A 74 4.50 4.23 0.21
C LEU A 74 5.18 3.38 1.30
N ASN A 75 4.98 2.06 1.28
CA ASN A 75 5.65 1.10 2.16
C ASN A 75 6.90 0.47 1.51
N ALA A 76 7.27 0.91 0.30
CA ALA A 76 8.47 0.43 -0.38
C ALA A 76 9.71 0.57 0.51
N THR A 77 10.67 -0.34 0.32
CA THR A 77 11.92 -0.36 1.11
C THR A 77 12.99 0.54 0.50
N TYR A 78 12.87 0.80 -0.79
CA TYR A 78 13.78 1.65 -1.56
C TYR A 78 13.01 2.60 -2.46
N LEU A 79 13.64 3.71 -2.79
CA LEU A 79 13.21 4.68 -3.79
C LEU A 79 14.25 4.72 -4.90
N LEU A 80 13.82 4.60 -6.15
CA LEU A 80 14.66 4.80 -7.32
C LEU A 80 14.51 6.25 -7.79
N THR A 81 15.65 6.95 -7.87
CA THR A 81 15.74 8.35 -8.31
C THR A 81 16.65 8.46 -9.51
N ALA A 82 16.69 9.62 -10.16
CA ALA A 82 17.62 9.88 -11.27
C ALA A 82 19.10 9.74 -10.86
N SER A 83 19.44 9.92 -9.58
CA SER A 83 20.79 9.76 -9.04
C SER A 83 21.08 8.36 -8.51
N GLY A 84 20.15 7.42 -8.62
CA GLY A 84 20.29 6.04 -8.18
C GLY A 84 19.30 5.62 -7.11
N MET A 85 19.53 4.46 -6.53
CA MET A 85 18.64 3.85 -5.54
C MET A 85 19.04 4.26 -4.12
N ARG A 86 18.07 4.69 -3.33
CA ARG A 86 18.26 5.00 -1.91
C ARG A 86 17.25 4.25 -1.04
N ARG A 87 17.63 3.99 0.20
CA ARG A 87 16.71 3.37 1.17
C ARG A 87 15.59 4.34 1.50
N GLN A 88 14.36 3.85 1.44
CA GLN A 88 13.18 4.63 1.82
C GLN A 88 12.85 4.36 3.29
N ILE A 89 12.76 5.43 4.08
CA ILE A 89 12.28 5.37 5.46
C ILE A 89 11.05 6.26 5.53
N ASP A 90 9.89 5.64 5.67
CA ASP A 90 8.64 6.36 5.84
C ASP A 90 8.29 6.43 7.33
N PHE A 91 8.32 7.65 7.86
CA PHE A 91 7.99 7.94 9.26
C PHE A 91 6.50 8.24 9.47
N TYR A 92 5.66 8.11 8.43
CA TYR A 92 4.22 8.28 8.61
C TYR A 92 3.66 7.16 9.52
N PRO A 93 3.13 7.49 10.70
CA PRO A 93 2.82 6.49 11.71
C PRO A 93 1.91 5.34 11.24
N PRO A 94 0.85 5.57 10.44
CA PRO A 94 0.05 4.48 9.90
C PRO A 94 0.81 3.54 8.94
N HIS A 95 1.76 4.06 8.15
CA HIS A 95 2.58 3.24 7.26
C HIS A 95 3.62 2.45 8.05
N LEU A 96 4.22 3.09 9.05
CA LEU A 96 5.14 2.43 9.96
C LEU A 96 4.45 1.28 10.71
N LEU A 97 3.23 1.52 11.21
CA LEU A 97 2.44 0.49 11.88
C LEU A 97 2.12 -0.69 10.95
N ARG A 98 1.72 -0.41 9.70
CA ARG A 98 1.51 -1.46 8.69
C ARG A 98 2.78 -2.23 8.36
N ARG A 99 3.90 -1.54 8.28
CA ARG A 99 5.20 -2.17 8.07
C ARG A 99 5.59 -3.05 9.25
N LEU A 100 5.31 -2.64 10.49
CA LEU A 100 5.50 -3.47 11.68
C LEU A 100 4.59 -4.70 11.68
N ALA A 101 3.41 -4.63 11.05
CA ALA A 101 2.52 -5.78 10.92
C ALA A 101 3.13 -6.93 10.11
N THR A 102 4.13 -6.66 9.25
CA THR A 102 4.89 -7.72 8.57
C THR A 102 5.75 -8.55 9.54
N PHE A 103 5.97 -8.06 10.76
CA PHE A 103 6.72 -8.73 11.83
C PHE A 103 5.79 -8.97 13.04
N PRO A 104 5.07 -10.11 13.10
CA PRO A 104 4.04 -10.34 14.10
C PRO A 104 4.51 -10.21 15.55
N ALA A 105 5.75 -10.57 15.85
CA ALA A 105 6.32 -10.45 17.19
C ALA A 105 6.42 -8.99 17.67
N LEU A 106 6.68 -8.06 16.75
CA LEU A 106 6.77 -6.62 17.04
C LEU A 106 5.39 -5.95 17.02
N TYR A 107 4.50 -6.42 16.14
CA TYR A 107 3.20 -5.83 15.93
C TYR A 107 2.17 -6.17 17.01
N LYS A 108 2.15 -7.43 17.48
CA LYS A 108 1.15 -7.89 18.45
C LYS A 108 1.01 -6.97 19.68
N PRO A 109 2.10 -6.54 20.34
CA PRO A 109 1.99 -5.63 21.49
C PRO A 109 1.53 -4.21 21.10
N LEU A 110 1.72 -3.79 19.85
CA LEU A 110 1.35 -2.47 19.35
C LEU A 110 -0.08 -2.42 18.77
N LYS A 111 -0.67 -3.57 18.47
CA LYS A 111 -2.01 -3.66 17.87
C LYS A 111 -3.10 -2.88 18.63
N PRO A 112 -3.14 -2.87 19.98
CA PRO A 112 -4.14 -2.08 20.72
C PRO A 112 -4.06 -0.57 20.47
N PHE A 113 -2.88 -0.06 20.09
CA PHE A 113 -2.66 1.37 19.79
C PHE A 113 -3.00 1.76 18.35
N ALA A 114 -3.27 0.78 17.47
CA ALA A 114 -3.58 1.03 16.07
C ALA A 114 -4.76 2.01 15.84
N PRO A 115 -5.86 1.97 16.60
CA PRO A 115 -6.95 2.94 16.46
C PRO A 115 -6.49 4.38 16.75
N ILE A 116 -5.65 4.59 17.77
CA ILE A 116 -5.13 5.91 18.15
C ILE A 116 -4.25 6.46 17.01
N VAL A 117 -3.36 5.64 16.47
CA VAL A 117 -2.51 6.01 15.33
C VAL A 117 -3.36 6.39 14.10
N ARG A 118 -4.44 5.65 13.83
CA ARG A 118 -5.37 5.95 12.74
C ARG A 118 -6.14 7.24 12.95
N MET A 119 -6.52 7.54 14.18
CA MET A 119 -7.23 8.78 14.54
C MET A 119 -6.36 10.02 14.32
N LEU A 120 -5.07 9.93 14.58
CA LEU A 120 -4.09 11.00 14.35
C LEU A 120 -3.68 11.16 12.88
N ALA A 121 -3.99 10.17 12.03
CA ALA A 121 -3.61 10.12 10.63
C ALA A 121 -4.11 11.29 9.76
N PRO A 122 -5.31 11.86 9.94
CA PRO A 122 -5.80 12.94 9.07
C PRO A 122 -4.95 14.21 9.11
N SER A 123 -4.41 14.57 10.28
CA SER A 123 -3.54 15.73 10.43
C SER A 123 -2.22 15.58 9.65
N TRP A 124 -1.68 14.36 9.61
CA TRP A 124 -0.46 14.05 8.86
C TRP A 124 -0.68 14.02 7.35
N ARG A 125 -1.85 13.58 6.86
CA ARG A 125 -2.19 13.62 5.42
C ARG A 125 -2.18 15.04 4.85
N LYS A 126 -2.60 16.03 5.63
CA LYS A 126 -2.52 17.45 5.21
C LYS A 126 -1.07 17.90 5.01
N ILE A 127 -0.16 17.46 5.88
CA ILE A 127 1.27 17.78 5.81
C ILE A 127 1.91 17.11 4.58
N GLN A 128 1.60 15.86 4.29
CA GLN A 128 2.12 15.16 3.10
C GLN A 128 1.63 15.80 1.80
N ARG A 129 0.33 16.06 1.66
CA ARG A 129 -0.23 16.75 0.48
C ARG A 129 0.37 18.14 0.26
N SER A 130 0.73 18.84 1.33
CA SER A 130 1.43 20.12 1.24
C SER A 130 2.86 19.96 0.72
N LYS A 131 3.56 18.89 1.07
CA LYS A 131 4.89 18.57 0.54
C LYS A 131 4.84 18.16 -0.94
N GLU A 132 3.90 17.31 -1.31
CA GLU A 132 3.72 16.85 -2.70
C GLU A 132 3.41 18.03 -3.64
N ARG A 133 2.55 18.96 -3.22
CA ARG A 133 2.25 20.19 -4.00
C ARG A 133 3.46 21.10 -4.17
N ARG A 134 4.37 21.15 -3.19
CA ARG A 134 5.61 21.95 -3.29
C ARG A 134 6.65 21.32 -4.22
N LEU A 135 6.63 20.00 -4.38
CA LEU A 135 7.54 19.27 -5.26
C LEU A 135 7.02 19.18 -6.71
N SER A 136 5.71 19.37 -6.93
CA SER A 136 5.07 19.38 -8.25
C SER A 136 4.85 20.77 -8.84
N SER A 137 5.30 21.82 -8.16
CA SER A 137 5.33 23.19 -8.74
C SER A 137 6.57 23.30 -9.63
N PRO A 138 6.43 23.68 -10.93
CA PRO A 138 7.52 23.85 -11.86
C PRO A 138 8.47 24.98 -11.42
#